data_096173d37571079d475d63fdac656faf
#
_entry.id   096173d37571079d475d63fdac656faf
#
_cell.length_a   1.000
_cell.length_b   1.000
_cell.length_c   1.000
_cell.angle_alpha   90.00
_cell.angle_beta   90.00
_cell.angle_gamma   90.00
#
_symmetry.space_group_name_H-M   'P 1'
#
loop_
_entity.id
_entity.type
_entity.pdbx_description
1 polymer ?
#
loop_
_entity_poly.entity_id
_entity_poly.type
_entity_poly.pdbx_seq_one_letter_code
_entity_poly.pdbx_strand_id
1 'polypeptide(L)'
;MQLYVVTWRSLCFYLQVRAAMLPRAFRCARRSVARCNHTQASSGRTTSFGFKTVPEEDKESLVKNVFDSVASKYDLMNDATSFGVHRLWKDTFVDSLKPGRRAPMKCIDVAGGTGDIALRILDHAREKYADRETSVQVVDINAQMLAEGQKRFKKTMYHYSEPCSRILVAHVNSPTAPQVSFHEGNAQELSPEQFKDNTYDLYTIAFGIRNCTSIPAVLQEAHRVLKPGATFACLEFSKVGNPLLSA
;
A
#
# COMPACT_ATOMS: atom_id res chain seq x y z
N MET A 1 -6.68 -2.22 17.37
CA MET A 1 -5.95 -1.67 16.22
C MET A 1 -4.48 -1.59 16.57
N GLN A 2 -3.62 -1.93 15.67
CA GLN A 2 -2.17 -1.85 15.87
C GLN A 2 -1.52 -1.10 14.72
N LEU A 3 -0.67 -0.15 15.08
CA LEU A 3 0.15 0.62 14.16
C LEU A 3 1.54 0.00 14.13
N TYR A 4 1.97 -0.42 12.95
CA TYR A 4 3.34 -0.88 12.72
C TYR A 4 4.07 0.14 11.85
N VAL A 5 5.02 0.83 12.44
CA VAL A 5 5.97 1.66 11.71
C VAL A 5 7.34 1.02 11.84
N VAL A 6 7.92 0.61 10.73
CA VAL A 6 9.17 -0.14 10.68
C VAL A 6 10.13 0.60 9.76
N THR A 7 11.34 0.87 10.24
CA THR A 7 12.38 1.41 9.39
C THR A 7 12.96 0.33 8.46
N TRP A 8 13.56 0.74 7.35
CA TRP A 8 14.21 -0.16 6.38
C TRP A 8 15.17 -1.16 7.06
N ARG A 9 15.94 -0.73 8.09
CA ARG A 9 16.86 -1.61 8.84
C ARG A 9 16.12 -2.74 9.56
N SER A 10 15.01 -2.46 10.18
CA SER A 10 14.20 -3.47 10.88
C SER A 10 13.52 -4.43 9.90
N LEU A 11 13.12 -3.94 8.73
CA LEU A 11 12.58 -4.76 7.65
C LEU A 11 13.65 -5.70 7.07
N CYS A 12 14.88 -5.22 6.87
CA CYS A 12 16.04 -6.05 6.52
C CYS A 12 16.26 -7.17 7.52
N PHE A 13 16.25 -6.87 8.82
CA PHE A 13 16.44 -7.86 9.86
C PHE A 13 15.34 -8.93 9.83
N TYR A 14 14.08 -8.55 9.69
CA TYR A 14 12.96 -9.48 9.57
C TYR A 14 13.11 -10.43 8.38
N LEU A 15 13.49 -9.92 7.22
CA LEU A 15 13.71 -10.72 6.02
C LEU A 15 14.92 -11.67 6.18
N GLN A 16 16.00 -11.23 6.82
CA GLN A 16 17.18 -12.05 7.11
C GLN A 16 16.87 -13.18 8.09
N VAL A 17 16.12 -12.90 9.16
CA VAL A 17 15.71 -13.94 10.14
C VAL A 17 14.85 -15.00 9.47
N ARG A 18 13.90 -14.61 8.62
CA ARG A 18 13.10 -15.58 7.85
C ARG A 18 13.92 -16.40 6.87
N ALA A 19 14.88 -15.79 6.18
CA ALA A 19 15.80 -16.51 5.28
C ALA A 19 16.69 -17.52 6.05
N ALA A 20 17.07 -17.21 7.29
CA ALA A 20 17.84 -18.10 8.14
C ALA A 20 17.02 -19.28 8.72
N MET A 21 15.71 -19.13 8.82
CA MET A 21 14.78 -20.16 9.28
C MET A 21 14.31 -21.11 8.17
N LEU A 22 14.62 -20.82 6.90
CA LEU A 22 14.36 -21.75 5.80
C LEU A 22 15.36 -22.93 5.85
N PRO A 23 14.90 -24.19 5.68
CA PRO A 23 15.79 -25.35 5.67
C PRO A 23 16.91 -25.17 4.63
N ARG A 24 18.11 -25.63 4.96
CA ARG A 24 19.33 -25.52 4.13
C ARG A 24 19.22 -26.10 2.70
N ALA A 25 18.10 -26.71 2.32
CA ALA A 25 17.86 -27.30 1.01
C ALA A 25 17.76 -26.28 -0.15
N PHE A 26 17.64 -24.98 0.15
CA PHE A 26 17.48 -23.94 -0.89
C PHE A 26 18.77 -23.16 -1.23
N ARG A 27 19.93 -23.57 -0.73
CA ARG A 27 21.20 -22.86 -0.97
C ARG A 27 22.00 -23.30 -2.20
N CYS A 28 21.47 -24.14 -3.07
CA CYS A 28 22.22 -24.59 -4.24
C CYS A 28 21.31 -24.75 -5.46
N ALA A 29 21.08 -23.68 -6.21
CA ALA A 29 20.66 -23.79 -7.61
C ALA A 29 20.90 -22.48 -8.38
N ARG A 30 22.17 -22.13 -8.56
CA ARG A 30 22.56 -21.45 -9.79
C ARG A 30 23.17 -22.51 -10.70
N ARG A 31 22.34 -23.22 -11.46
CA ARG A 31 22.77 -23.93 -12.69
C ARG A 31 21.57 -24.41 -13.49
N SER A 32 21.54 -23.98 -14.75
CA SER A 32 20.89 -24.55 -15.94
C SER A 32 19.41 -24.92 -15.87
N VAL A 33 18.66 -24.18 -16.70
CA VAL A 33 17.30 -24.48 -17.16
C VAL A 33 17.34 -25.81 -17.94
N ALA A 34 16.74 -26.84 -17.38
CA ALA A 34 16.24 -27.98 -18.11
C ALA A 34 14.74 -28.10 -17.82
N ARG A 35 13.94 -28.00 -18.90
CA ARG A 35 12.50 -28.24 -18.84
C ARG A 35 12.23 -29.63 -18.28
N CYS A 36 11.58 -29.70 -17.14
CA CYS A 36 10.89 -30.90 -16.71
C CYS A 36 9.42 -30.55 -16.55
N ASN A 37 8.60 -31.03 -17.47
CA ASN A 37 7.15 -31.13 -17.28
C ASN A 37 6.88 -32.10 -16.14
N HIS A 38 6.58 -31.59 -14.97
CA HIS A 38 5.95 -32.34 -13.90
C HIS A 38 4.59 -31.72 -13.60
N THR A 39 3.56 -32.36 -14.07
CA THR A 39 2.20 -32.24 -13.54
C THR A 39 2.26 -32.65 -12.05
N GLN A 40 2.47 -31.68 -11.17
CA GLN A 40 2.25 -31.89 -9.73
C GLN A 40 0.82 -31.51 -9.41
N ALA A 41 0.05 -32.48 -8.94
CA ALA A 41 -1.23 -32.27 -8.28
C ALA A 41 -1.04 -31.25 -7.16
N SER A 42 -1.75 -30.13 -7.20
CA SER A 42 -1.75 -29.08 -6.20
C SER A 42 -2.32 -29.66 -4.90
N SER A 43 -1.47 -29.92 -3.91
CA SER A 43 -1.91 -30.05 -2.52
C SER A 43 -2.42 -28.67 -2.10
N GLY A 44 -3.75 -28.48 -2.11
CA GLY A 44 -4.41 -27.19 -1.94
C GLY A 44 -4.03 -26.54 -0.62
N ARG A 45 -3.19 -25.50 -0.68
CA ARG A 45 -2.98 -24.61 0.46
C ARG A 45 -4.28 -23.84 0.69
N THR A 46 -4.68 -23.76 1.96
CA THR A 46 -5.87 -23.00 2.36
C THR A 46 -5.46 -21.76 3.14
N THR A 47 -6.24 -20.69 2.97
CA THR A 47 -6.05 -19.40 3.66
C THR A 47 -7.36 -18.91 4.26
N SER A 48 -7.31 -17.97 5.18
CA SER A 48 -8.50 -17.36 5.76
C SER A 48 -9.01 -16.22 4.87
N PHE A 49 -10.33 -16.20 4.67
CA PHE A 49 -11.07 -15.11 4.04
C PHE A 49 -12.26 -14.75 4.95
N GLY A 50 -12.12 -13.70 5.71
CA GLY A 50 -13.04 -13.37 6.80
C GLY A 50 -13.11 -14.52 7.81
N PHE A 51 -14.32 -15.09 8.01
CA PHE A 51 -14.55 -16.23 8.90
C PHE A 51 -14.50 -17.61 8.20
N LYS A 52 -14.18 -17.64 6.91
CA LYS A 52 -14.15 -18.87 6.09
C LYS A 52 -12.71 -19.23 5.74
N THR A 53 -12.45 -20.53 5.63
CA THR A 53 -11.23 -21.09 5.05
C THR A 53 -11.49 -21.35 3.57
N VAL A 54 -10.66 -20.80 2.69
CA VAL A 54 -10.77 -20.91 1.23
C VAL A 54 -9.45 -21.39 0.64
N PRO A 55 -9.45 -22.01 -0.57
CA PRO A 55 -8.21 -22.27 -1.29
C PRO A 55 -7.43 -20.98 -1.51
N GLU A 56 -6.10 -21.05 -1.42
CA GLU A 56 -5.23 -19.88 -1.58
C GLU A 56 -5.37 -19.26 -2.95
N GLU A 57 -5.58 -20.06 -3.98
CA GLU A 57 -5.80 -19.66 -5.37
C GLU A 57 -7.11 -18.85 -5.60
N ASP A 58 -8.11 -19.08 -4.77
CA ASP A 58 -9.41 -18.39 -4.89
C ASP A 58 -9.48 -17.06 -4.13
N LYS A 59 -8.57 -16.86 -3.16
CA LYS A 59 -8.64 -15.70 -2.26
C LYS A 59 -8.62 -14.38 -2.99
N GLU A 60 -7.73 -14.22 -3.98
CA GLU A 60 -7.57 -12.97 -4.72
C GLU A 60 -8.84 -12.61 -5.49
N SER A 61 -9.45 -13.58 -6.17
CA SER A 61 -10.69 -13.37 -6.91
C SER A 61 -11.87 -13.04 -5.99
N LEU A 62 -11.97 -13.70 -4.84
CA LEU A 62 -13.00 -13.42 -3.84
C LEU A 62 -12.85 -12.02 -3.23
N VAL A 63 -11.63 -11.61 -2.89
CA VAL A 63 -11.33 -10.26 -2.40
C VAL A 63 -11.73 -9.23 -3.45
N LYS A 64 -11.31 -9.41 -4.71
CA LYS A 64 -11.64 -8.50 -5.82
C LYS A 64 -13.14 -8.33 -5.98
N ASN A 65 -13.90 -9.43 -6.04
CA ASN A 65 -15.35 -9.41 -6.22
C ASN A 65 -16.08 -8.65 -5.09
N VAL A 66 -15.63 -8.81 -3.83
CA VAL A 66 -16.20 -8.04 -2.71
C VAL A 66 -15.96 -6.56 -2.89
N PHE A 67 -14.73 -6.14 -3.20
CA PHE A 67 -14.42 -4.72 -3.38
C PHE A 67 -15.07 -4.12 -4.60
N ASP A 68 -15.23 -4.85 -5.70
CA ASP A 68 -15.96 -4.42 -6.89
C ASP A 68 -17.41 -4.08 -6.54
N SER A 69 -18.06 -4.90 -5.70
CA SER A 69 -19.46 -4.69 -5.31
C SER A 69 -19.69 -3.48 -4.41
N VAL A 70 -18.67 -3.02 -3.68
CA VAL A 70 -18.79 -1.94 -2.69
C VAL A 70 -18.00 -0.68 -3.04
N ALA A 71 -17.26 -0.66 -4.16
CA ALA A 71 -16.32 0.41 -4.49
C ALA A 71 -16.94 1.82 -4.39
N SER A 72 -18.14 2.02 -4.95
CA SER A 72 -18.84 3.31 -4.92
C SER A 72 -19.37 3.73 -3.55
N LYS A 73 -19.51 2.79 -2.60
CA LYS A 73 -20.04 2.99 -1.24
C LYS A 73 -19.03 2.64 -0.16
N TYR A 74 -17.77 2.41 -0.54
CA TYR A 74 -16.73 1.92 0.35
C TYR A 74 -16.53 2.81 1.58
N ASP A 75 -16.42 4.12 1.38
CA ASP A 75 -16.24 5.06 2.50
C ASP A 75 -17.47 5.09 3.41
N LEU A 76 -18.67 5.06 2.85
CA LEU A 76 -19.92 5.00 3.62
C LEU A 76 -20.03 3.71 4.43
N MET A 77 -19.64 2.59 3.86
CA MET A 77 -19.63 1.30 4.57
C MET A 77 -18.63 1.31 5.72
N ASN A 78 -17.44 1.87 5.50
CA ASN A 78 -16.44 2.02 6.56
C ASN A 78 -16.92 2.96 7.67
N ASP A 79 -17.55 4.07 7.32
CA ASP A 79 -18.18 4.98 8.31
C ASP A 79 -19.23 4.26 9.15
N ALA A 80 -20.13 3.52 8.50
CA ALA A 80 -21.20 2.79 9.18
C ALA A 80 -20.67 1.69 10.11
N THR A 81 -19.67 0.91 9.66
CA THR A 81 -19.13 -0.22 10.43
C THR A 81 -18.21 0.21 11.57
N SER A 82 -17.58 1.38 11.48
CA SER A 82 -16.64 1.89 12.48
C SER A 82 -17.16 3.10 13.25
N PHE A 83 -18.41 3.53 13.01
CA PHE A 83 -18.95 4.79 13.52
C PHE A 83 -18.02 5.99 13.25
N GLY A 84 -17.34 5.99 12.09
CA GLY A 84 -16.39 7.02 11.69
C GLY A 84 -15.02 6.98 12.38
N VAL A 85 -14.82 6.07 13.35
CA VAL A 85 -13.56 5.98 14.12
C VAL A 85 -12.36 5.62 13.22
N HIS A 86 -12.57 4.93 12.10
CA HIS A 86 -11.50 4.63 11.15
C HIS A 86 -10.82 5.89 10.60
N ARG A 87 -11.53 7.02 10.53
CA ARG A 87 -10.97 8.31 10.10
C ARG A 87 -9.92 8.80 11.09
N LEU A 88 -10.21 8.76 12.39
CA LEU A 88 -9.26 9.12 13.44
C LEU A 88 -8.02 8.21 13.44
N TRP A 89 -8.19 6.92 13.15
CA TRP A 89 -7.06 6.00 13.05
C TRP A 89 -6.14 6.36 11.87
N LYS A 90 -6.73 6.71 10.73
CA LYS A 90 -5.97 7.13 9.54
C LYS A 90 -5.29 8.48 9.77
N ASP A 91 -5.95 9.44 10.44
CA ASP A 91 -5.36 10.73 10.80
C ASP A 91 -4.16 10.55 11.73
N THR A 92 -4.33 9.77 12.81
CA THR A 92 -3.25 9.44 13.75
C THR A 92 -2.10 8.70 13.06
N PHE A 93 -2.42 7.80 12.14
CA PHE A 93 -1.43 7.06 11.35
C PHE A 93 -0.55 8.03 10.56
N VAL A 94 -1.14 8.89 9.75
CA VAL A 94 -0.39 9.84 8.91
C VAL A 94 0.33 10.88 9.77
N ASP A 95 -0.28 11.38 10.85
CA ASP A 95 0.37 12.31 11.77
C ASP A 95 1.63 11.71 12.42
N SER A 96 1.62 10.41 12.72
CA SER A 96 2.79 9.71 13.27
C SER A 96 3.96 9.62 12.29
N LEU A 97 3.68 9.56 10.98
CA LEU A 97 4.67 9.45 9.90
C LEU A 97 5.31 10.79 9.56
N LYS A 98 4.62 11.90 9.81
CA LYS A 98 5.08 13.28 9.57
C LYS A 98 5.62 13.49 8.14
N PRO A 99 4.85 13.14 7.08
CA PRO A 99 5.31 13.31 5.70
C PRO A 99 5.59 14.78 5.40
N GLY A 100 6.65 15.04 4.63
CA GLY A 100 7.08 16.40 4.27
C GLY A 100 7.86 17.16 5.35
N ARG A 101 8.05 16.58 6.55
CA ARG A 101 8.67 17.30 7.69
C ARG A 101 10.10 17.77 7.43
N ARG A 102 10.91 16.98 6.75
CA ARG A 102 12.35 17.28 6.54
C ARG A 102 12.63 17.70 5.11
N ALA A 103 11.96 17.10 4.16
CA ALA A 103 12.10 17.33 2.72
C ALA A 103 10.88 16.73 2.02
N PRO A 104 10.60 17.15 0.78
CA PRO A 104 9.61 16.49 -0.06
C PRO A 104 9.89 15.00 -0.18
N MET A 105 8.82 14.19 -0.14
CA MET A 105 8.89 12.74 -0.13
C MET A 105 8.26 12.14 -1.38
N LYS A 106 8.84 11.05 -1.87
CA LYS A 106 8.21 10.18 -2.84
C LYS A 106 7.60 9.00 -2.11
N CYS A 107 6.28 8.96 -2.03
CA CYS A 107 5.53 7.96 -1.29
C CYS A 107 4.87 6.94 -2.22
N ILE A 108 4.66 5.73 -1.73
CA ILE A 108 3.83 4.71 -2.37
C ILE A 108 2.79 4.20 -1.36
N ASP A 109 1.51 4.23 -1.75
CA ASP A 109 0.38 3.76 -0.95
C ASP A 109 -0.21 2.50 -1.60
N VAL A 110 0.14 1.35 -1.05
CA VAL A 110 -0.19 0.04 -1.62
C VAL A 110 -1.44 -0.53 -0.98
N ALA A 111 -2.30 -1.17 -1.78
CA ALA A 111 -3.69 -1.46 -1.46
C ALA A 111 -4.43 -0.18 -1.04
N GLY A 112 -4.13 0.92 -1.74
CA GLY A 112 -4.59 2.26 -1.39
C GLY A 112 -6.03 2.56 -1.80
N GLY A 113 -6.63 1.72 -2.64
CA GLY A 113 -8.02 1.80 -3.05
C GLY A 113 -8.41 3.16 -3.62
N THR A 114 -9.30 3.88 -2.92
CA THR A 114 -9.75 5.23 -3.31
C THR A 114 -8.74 6.34 -2.99
N GLY A 115 -7.54 6.01 -2.49
CA GLY A 115 -6.48 6.97 -2.18
C GLY A 115 -6.70 7.80 -0.90
N ASP A 116 -7.44 7.28 0.07
CA ASP A 116 -7.75 8.02 1.30
C ASP A 116 -6.49 8.32 2.14
N ILE A 117 -5.54 7.39 2.23
CA ILE A 117 -4.25 7.62 2.89
C ILE A 117 -3.39 8.58 2.07
N ALA A 118 -3.35 8.42 0.75
CA ALA A 118 -2.60 9.31 -0.13
C ALA A 118 -3.07 10.77 0.01
N LEU A 119 -4.39 11.01 0.07
CA LEU A 119 -4.94 12.34 0.30
C LEU A 119 -4.45 12.93 1.63
N ARG A 120 -4.53 12.16 2.71
CA ARG A 120 -4.09 12.59 4.05
C ARG A 120 -2.59 12.88 4.11
N ILE A 121 -1.76 12.10 3.40
CA ILE A 121 -0.32 12.34 3.29
C ILE A 121 -0.06 13.70 2.63
N LEU A 122 -0.75 14.00 1.52
CA LEU A 122 -0.59 15.27 0.80
C LEU A 122 -1.14 16.45 1.60
N ASP A 123 -2.32 16.31 2.23
CA ASP A 123 -2.89 17.34 3.10
C ASP A 123 -1.95 17.62 4.28
N HIS A 124 -1.45 16.58 4.96
CA HIS A 124 -0.54 16.73 6.09
C HIS A 124 0.77 17.44 5.70
N ALA A 125 1.40 17.01 4.60
CA ALA A 125 2.64 17.63 4.10
C ALA A 125 2.42 19.12 3.79
N ARG A 126 1.30 19.43 3.15
CA ARG A 126 0.97 20.80 2.76
C ARG A 126 0.58 21.69 3.94
N GLU A 127 -0.30 21.22 4.80
CA GLU A 127 -0.84 22.02 5.92
C GLU A 127 0.15 22.19 7.07
N LYS A 128 0.90 21.15 7.39
CA LYS A 128 1.84 21.17 8.52
C LYS A 128 3.22 21.72 8.16
N TYR A 129 3.66 21.51 6.92
CA TYR A 129 5.05 21.82 6.52
C TYR A 129 5.14 22.69 5.27
N ALA A 130 4.01 23.16 4.72
CA ALA A 130 3.92 23.93 3.47
C ALA A 130 4.60 23.22 2.27
N ASP A 131 4.76 21.89 2.36
CA ASP A 131 5.36 21.06 1.32
C ASP A 131 4.37 20.83 0.17
N ARG A 132 4.76 21.22 -1.03
CA ARG A 132 3.97 21.11 -2.26
C ARG A 132 4.61 20.16 -3.28
N GLU A 133 5.69 19.51 -2.92
CA GLU A 133 6.48 18.65 -3.80
C GLU A 133 6.36 17.16 -3.43
N THR A 134 5.93 16.85 -2.20
CA THR A 134 5.61 15.47 -1.83
C THR A 134 4.61 14.88 -2.82
N SER A 135 4.90 13.67 -3.29
CA SER A 135 4.09 12.94 -4.25
C SER A 135 3.77 11.53 -3.76
N VAL A 136 2.61 11.00 -4.16
CA VAL A 136 2.14 9.68 -3.77
C VAL A 136 1.71 8.89 -5.00
N GLN A 137 2.22 7.67 -5.14
CA GLN A 137 1.72 6.69 -6.10
C GLN A 137 0.79 5.72 -5.36
N VAL A 138 -0.49 5.72 -5.74
CA VAL A 138 -1.50 4.80 -5.21
C VAL A 138 -1.50 3.56 -6.07
N VAL A 139 -1.35 2.40 -5.44
CA VAL A 139 -1.35 1.10 -6.11
C VAL A 139 -2.43 0.22 -5.51
N ASP A 140 -3.27 -0.34 -6.35
CA ASP A 140 -4.30 -1.29 -5.92
C ASP A 140 -4.53 -2.33 -7.02
N ILE A 141 -4.94 -3.53 -6.64
CA ILE A 141 -5.30 -4.59 -7.58
C ILE A 141 -6.70 -4.36 -8.19
N ASN A 142 -7.49 -3.50 -7.56
CA ASN A 142 -8.87 -3.23 -7.93
C ASN A 142 -8.98 -1.95 -8.75
N ALA A 143 -9.15 -2.10 -10.08
CA ALA A 143 -9.29 -0.99 -11.00
C ALA A 143 -10.51 -0.09 -10.71
N GLN A 144 -11.61 -0.64 -10.15
CA GLN A 144 -12.81 0.15 -9.84
C GLN A 144 -12.56 1.08 -8.64
N MET A 145 -11.85 0.59 -7.61
CA MET A 145 -11.43 1.42 -6.48
C MET A 145 -10.51 2.56 -6.92
N LEU A 146 -9.56 2.27 -7.80
CA LEU A 146 -8.67 3.29 -8.39
C LEU A 146 -9.45 4.32 -9.20
N ALA A 147 -10.43 3.90 -9.98
CA ALA A 147 -11.28 4.81 -10.77
C ALA A 147 -12.10 5.75 -9.86
N GLU A 148 -12.64 5.26 -8.74
CA GLU A 148 -13.30 6.11 -7.76
C GLU A 148 -12.31 7.08 -7.08
N GLY A 149 -11.11 6.62 -6.77
CA GLY A 149 -10.01 7.46 -6.28
C GLY A 149 -9.68 8.59 -7.25
N GLN A 150 -9.49 8.28 -8.52
CA GLN A 150 -9.24 9.28 -9.57
C GLN A 150 -10.37 10.32 -9.67
N LYS A 151 -11.64 9.89 -9.60
CA LYS A 151 -12.80 10.80 -9.58
C LYS A 151 -12.77 11.72 -8.36
N ARG A 152 -12.40 11.20 -7.20
CA ARG A 152 -12.25 11.97 -5.96
C ARG A 152 -11.15 13.01 -6.08
N PHE A 153 -9.97 12.61 -6.55
CA PHE A 153 -8.81 13.50 -6.67
C PHE A 153 -8.99 14.58 -7.74
N LYS A 154 -9.78 14.36 -8.79
CA LYS A 154 -10.17 15.41 -9.77
C LYS A 154 -10.81 16.63 -9.12
N LYS A 155 -11.40 16.49 -7.94
CA LYS A 155 -12.02 17.58 -7.18
C LYS A 155 -11.06 18.23 -6.19
N THR A 156 -9.82 17.78 -6.10
CA THR A 156 -8.79 18.29 -5.21
C THR A 156 -7.75 19.11 -5.97
N MET A 157 -6.95 19.87 -5.23
CA MET A 157 -5.84 20.63 -5.80
C MET A 157 -4.63 19.78 -6.22
N TYR A 158 -4.64 18.48 -5.91
CA TYR A 158 -3.55 17.56 -6.20
C TYR A 158 -3.63 16.92 -7.58
N HIS A 159 -4.78 17.09 -8.25
CA HIS A 159 -4.99 16.61 -9.59
C HIS A 159 -4.72 17.73 -10.59
N TYR A 160 -3.58 17.68 -11.26
CA TYR A 160 -3.34 18.51 -12.44
C TYR A 160 -3.99 17.85 -13.66
N SER A 161 -5.19 18.30 -14.02
CA SER A 161 -5.73 18.09 -15.34
C SER A 161 -5.23 19.25 -16.20
N GLU A 162 -4.38 18.95 -17.18
CA GLU A 162 -3.96 19.79 -18.32
C GLU A 162 -3.31 21.15 -18.00
N PRO A 163 -2.30 21.57 -18.76
CA PRO A 163 -1.78 22.91 -18.64
C PRO A 163 -2.91 23.89 -18.97
N CYS A 164 -3.39 24.60 -17.98
CA CYS A 164 -4.32 25.70 -18.17
C CYS A 164 -3.62 26.79 -19.00
N SER A 165 -3.81 26.74 -20.33
CA SER A 165 -3.20 27.60 -21.32
C SER A 165 -3.65 29.05 -21.24
N ARG A 166 -4.19 29.52 -20.11
CA ARG A 166 -4.75 30.90 -20.00
C ARG A 166 -4.58 31.60 -18.64
N ILE A 167 -3.52 31.33 -17.89
CA ILE A 167 -3.13 32.29 -16.84
C ILE A 167 -1.64 32.55 -16.95
N LEU A 168 -1.27 33.58 -17.69
CA LEU A 168 0.00 34.29 -17.63
C LEU A 168 0.15 34.90 -16.21
N VAL A 169 0.64 34.11 -15.25
CA VAL A 169 1.29 34.66 -14.07
C VAL A 169 2.67 34.04 -14.02
N ALA A 170 3.61 34.77 -14.59
CA ALA A 170 5.03 34.54 -14.39
C ALA A 170 5.32 34.50 -12.87
N HIS A 171 6.21 33.63 -12.45
CA HIS A 171 6.80 33.48 -11.11
C HIS A 171 6.07 32.60 -10.11
N VAL A 172 5.70 31.38 -10.46
CA VAL A 172 5.73 30.26 -9.50
C VAL A 172 6.28 29.05 -10.24
N ASN A 173 7.36 28.46 -9.75
CA ASN A 173 7.79 27.11 -10.13
C ASN A 173 6.68 26.14 -9.72
N SER A 174 5.67 25.98 -10.55
CA SER A 174 4.64 24.95 -10.37
C SER A 174 5.29 23.61 -10.72
N PRO A 175 5.23 22.59 -9.86
CA PRO A 175 5.63 21.26 -10.25
C PRO A 175 4.81 20.83 -11.47
N THR A 176 5.49 20.51 -12.55
CA THR A 176 4.88 20.11 -13.84
C THR A 176 4.26 18.71 -13.81
N ALA A 177 4.38 18.02 -12.69
CA ALA A 177 3.87 16.65 -12.51
C ALA A 177 2.77 16.60 -11.44
N PRO A 178 1.74 15.74 -11.61
CA PRO A 178 0.72 15.54 -10.59
C PRO A 178 1.33 14.98 -9.31
N GLN A 179 0.90 15.49 -8.15
CA GLN A 179 1.34 15.00 -6.84
C GLN A 179 0.78 13.60 -6.52
N VAL A 180 -0.22 13.14 -7.25
CA VAL A 180 -0.81 11.81 -7.09
C VAL A 180 -0.93 11.11 -8.44
N SER A 181 -0.66 9.82 -8.45
CA SER A 181 -0.90 8.93 -9.58
C SER A 181 -1.51 7.61 -9.11
N PHE A 182 -2.31 6.96 -9.96
CA PHE A 182 -3.04 5.74 -9.66
C PHE A 182 -2.61 4.64 -10.62
N HIS A 183 -2.24 3.49 -10.09
CA HIS A 183 -1.69 2.37 -10.85
C HIS A 183 -2.32 1.06 -10.42
N GLU A 184 -2.76 0.25 -11.38
CA GLU A 184 -3.16 -1.11 -11.09
C GLU A 184 -1.91 -1.98 -10.85
N GLY A 185 -1.92 -2.75 -9.75
CA GLY A 185 -0.79 -3.60 -9.41
C GLY A 185 -1.05 -4.49 -8.20
N ASN A 186 -0.38 -5.64 -8.20
CA ASN A 186 -0.41 -6.58 -7.09
C ASN A 186 0.67 -6.22 -6.07
N ALA A 187 0.28 -6.02 -4.81
CA ALA A 187 1.18 -5.72 -3.71
C ALA A 187 2.31 -6.76 -3.52
N GLN A 188 2.10 -7.99 -3.97
CA GLN A 188 3.03 -9.11 -3.83
C GLN A 188 4.06 -9.19 -4.97
N GLU A 189 3.78 -8.47 -6.07
CA GLU A 189 4.62 -8.46 -7.28
C GLU A 189 4.43 -7.12 -8.00
N LEU A 190 5.12 -6.09 -7.54
CA LEU A 190 5.10 -4.77 -8.15
C LEU A 190 5.98 -4.77 -9.41
N SER A 191 5.44 -4.33 -10.56
CA SER A 191 6.20 -4.24 -11.81
C SER A 191 7.52 -3.47 -11.62
N PRO A 192 8.70 -4.07 -11.85
CA PRO A 192 10.00 -3.39 -11.68
C PRO A 192 10.21 -2.24 -12.66
N GLU A 193 9.52 -2.26 -13.80
CA GLU A 193 9.58 -1.21 -14.80
C GLU A 193 8.91 0.07 -14.30
N GLN A 194 7.81 -0.09 -13.58
CA GLN A 194 6.99 0.99 -13.06
C GLN A 194 7.41 1.40 -11.63
N PHE A 195 7.73 0.43 -10.79
CA PHE A 195 8.12 0.61 -9.39
C PHE A 195 9.56 0.17 -9.18
N LYS A 196 10.49 1.10 -9.45
CA LYS A 196 11.93 0.83 -9.40
C LYS A 196 12.43 0.62 -7.98
N ASP A 197 13.53 -0.13 -7.87
CA ASP A 197 14.23 -0.35 -6.62
C ASP A 197 14.69 0.97 -5.98
N ASN A 198 14.73 1.02 -4.66
CA ASN A 198 15.28 2.14 -3.88
C ASN A 198 14.74 3.51 -4.31
N THR A 199 13.43 3.61 -4.55
CA THR A 199 12.82 4.80 -5.13
C THR A 199 12.01 5.62 -4.12
N TYR A 200 11.37 4.96 -3.14
CA TYR A 200 10.41 5.61 -2.26
C TYR A 200 10.98 5.88 -0.88
N ASP A 201 10.57 7.02 -0.30
CA ASP A 201 10.91 7.46 1.04
C ASP A 201 9.93 6.92 2.09
N LEU A 202 8.69 6.60 1.65
CA LEU A 202 7.62 6.08 2.49
C LEU A 202 6.79 5.07 1.71
N TYR A 203 6.57 3.89 2.31
CA TYR A 203 5.62 2.89 1.84
C TYR A 203 4.52 2.75 2.89
N THR A 204 3.27 2.95 2.48
CA THR A 204 2.10 2.75 3.34
C THR A 204 1.25 1.60 2.83
N ILE A 205 0.65 0.85 3.76
CA ILE A 205 -0.40 -0.12 3.50
C ILE A 205 -1.38 -0.09 4.67
N ALA A 206 -2.64 0.33 4.40
CA ALA A 206 -3.65 0.50 5.42
C ALA A 206 -4.86 -0.42 5.16
N PHE A 207 -5.14 -1.34 6.11
CA PHE A 207 -6.24 -2.30 6.08
C PHE A 207 -6.24 -3.25 4.88
N GLY A 208 -5.12 -3.32 4.15
CA GLY A 208 -4.96 -4.11 2.94
C GLY A 208 -4.14 -5.38 3.10
N ILE A 209 -3.14 -5.39 3.98
CA ILE A 209 -2.13 -6.47 4.06
C ILE A 209 -2.74 -7.84 4.39
N ARG A 210 -3.80 -7.90 5.19
CA ARG A 210 -4.51 -9.15 5.53
C ARG A 210 -5.20 -9.80 4.32
N ASN A 211 -5.51 -9.01 3.28
CA ASN A 211 -6.16 -9.48 2.08
C ASN A 211 -5.15 -10.10 1.09
N CYS A 212 -3.86 -9.82 1.25
CA CYS A 212 -2.81 -10.42 0.45
C CYS A 212 -2.65 -11.91 0.78
N THR A 213 -2.32 -12.70 -0.22
CA THR A 213 -2.12 -14.14 -0.10
C THR A 213 -0.79 -14.44 0.61
N SER A 214 0.26 -13.68 0.26
CA SER A 214 1.60 -13.82 0.83
C SER A 214 2.11 -12.51 1.42
N ILE A 215 1.96 -12.34 2.74
CA ILE A 215 2.54 -11.20 3.46
C ILE A 215 4.08 -11.12 3.28
N PRO A 216 4.84 -12.23 3.29
CA PRO A 216 6.27 -12.18 3.02
C PRO A 216 6.62 -11.58 1.65
N ALA A 217 5.84 -11.87 0.60
CA ALA A 217 6.06 -11.29 -0.72
C ALA A 217 5.82 -9.78 -0.72
N VAL A 218 4.74 -9.31 -0.05
CA VAL A 218 4.48 -7.87 0.12
C VAL A 218 5.65 -7.17 0.83
N LEU A 219 6.21 -7.78 1.87
CA LEU A 219 7.33 -7.20 2.61
C LEU A 219 8.62 -7.19 1.79
N GLN A 220 8.84 -8.19 0.92
CA GLN A 220 9.97 -8.23 -0.01
C GLN A 220 9.86 -7.10 -1.03
N GLU A 221 8.69 -6.89 -1.64
CA GLU A 221 8.45 -5.80 -2.56
C GLU A 221 8.58 -4.43 -1.88
N ALA A 222 8.01 -4.26 -0.68
CA ALA A 222 8.18 -3.04 0.10
C ALA A 222 9.65 -2.74 0.36
N HIS A 223 10.44 -3.76 0.74
CA HIS A 223 11.88 -3.62 0.95
C HIS A 223 12.61 -3.25 -0.33
N ARG A 224 12.24 -3.85 -1.48
CA ARG A 224 12.87 -3.60 -2.78
C ARG A 224 12.69 -2.14 -3.23
N VAL A 225 11.45 -1.63 -3.13
CA VAL A 225 11.13 -0.29 -3.65
C VAL A 225 11.51 0.84 -2.71
N LEU A 226 11.67 0.58 -1.41
CA LEU A 226 12.07 1.58 -0.42
C LEU A 226 13.56 1.90 -0.50
N LYS A 227 13.90 3.18 -0.39
CA LYS A 227 15.30 3.63 -0.23
C LYS A 227 15.90 3.10 1.08
N PRO A 228 17.22 2.87 1.15
CA PRO A 228 17.89 2.60 2.41
C PRO A 228 17.59 3.69 3.45
N GLY A 229 17.07 3.28 4.61
CA GLY A 229 16.70 4.21 5.69
C GLY A 229 15.27 4.76 5.61
N ALA A 230 14.54 4.45 4.53
CA ALA A 230 13.13 4.83 4.35
C ALA A 230 12.19 4.08 5.32
N THR A 231 10.92 4.45 5.31
CA THR A 231 9.93 3.97 6.27
C THR A 231 8.89 3.07 5.60
N PHE A 232 8.70 1.86 6.14
CA PHE A 232 7.53 1.03 5.92
C PHE A 232 6.51 1.28 7.03
N ALA A 233 5.27 1.54 6.69
CA ALA A 233 4.19 1.79 7.63
C ALA A 233 2.95 0.97 7.29
N CYS A 234 2.45 0.22 8.28
CA CYS A 234 1.28 -0.61 8.13
C CYS A 234 0.25 -0.27 9.21
N LEU A 235 -0.97 0.02 8.79
CA LEU A 235 -2.13 0.21 9.67
C LEU A 235 -3.05 -0.99 9.50
N GLU A 236 -3.22 -1.80 10.59
CA GLU A 236 -4.02 -3.02 10.49
C GLU A 236 -4.72 -3.35 11.82
N PHE A 237 -5.80 -4.12 11.73
CA PHE A 237 -6.47 -4.66 12.90
C PHE A 237 -5.61 -5.71 13.59
N SER A 238 -5.59 -5.66 14.91
CA SER A 238 -4.85 -6.59 15.75
C SER A 238 -5.78 -7.18 16.81
N LYS A 239 -5.39 -8.33 17.34
CA LYS A 239 -6.06 -8.89 18.53
C LYS A 239 -5.89 -7.93 19.70
N VAL A 240 -6.99 -7.69 20.43
CA VAL A 240 -6.94 -6.87 21.63
C VAL A 240 -6.24 -7.69 22.72
N GLY A 241 -5.08 -7.20 23.19
CA GLY A 241 -4.31 -7.86 24.26
C GLY A 241 -4.92 -7.74 25.65
N ASN A 242 -6.01 -6.99 25.79
CA ASN A 242 -6.70 -6.84 27.07
C ASN A 242 -7.82 -7.91 27.20
N PRO A 243 -7.73 -8.84 28.15
CA PRO A 243 -8.69 -9.94 28.29
C PRO A 243 -10.12 -9.45 28.59
N LEU A 244 -10.30 -8.24 29.13
CA LEU A 244 -11.62 -7.65 29.39
C LEU A 244 -12.30 -7.09 28.13
N LEU A 245 -11.52 -6.86 27.04
CA LEU A 245 -12.02 -6.33 25.77
C LEU A 245 -11.98 -7.36 24.64
N SER A 246 -11.54 -8.58 24.92
CA SER A 246 -11.40 -9.67 23.95
C SER A 246 -12.56 -10.67 23.97
N ALA A 247 -13.62 -10.40 24.73
CA ALA A 247 -14.82 -11.22 24.85
C ALA A 247 -15.81 -11.00 23.70
#